data_1e483dc21d2635d3a570cfe6af41573a
#
_entry.id   1e483dc21d2635d3a570cfe6af41573a
#
_cell.length_a   1.000
_cell.length_b   1.000
_cell.length_c   1.000
_cell.angle_alpha   90.00
_cell.angle_beta   90.00
_cell.angle_gamma   90.00
#
_symmetry.space_group_name_H-M   'P 1'
#
loop_
_entity.id
_entity.type
_entity.pdbx_description
1 polymer ?
#
loop_
_entity_poly.entity_id
_entity_poly.type
_entity_poly.pdbx_seq_one_letter_code
_entity_poly.pdbx_strand_id
1 'polypeptide(L)'
;MQTRQWKKIQVLLACLVLWSASICGYSWQDPCIVLGVLAWNTNQVLLTWTGESGVAYVIESSPDLQNWAPVATNRDVAITRTVLFSAPADASFYRVARGPLPLFAGAVVARTNIDVNGNNFTSDSYDSADPNHSINGLYNLVTRMANGDIASLYGIINVGNGHIYGHLYTGPNGSDAIGLNGTVGDLNWVGPGVEPGYYNNDFNSCLPDVQPPYVNGLAPPPETTNTYVLGNPAFPGSSYSYYWNTSLSLGSGETLYIAPSNNVTLYLTGSFTMQSQISSYLSLGAGASLKLYVGTTSGSATSIILTQVNNTGDDSKLQIFGLPSTKSISWNGIASFSGVVYAPEAAFSMGGGGSSTFNFQGACTVGSMKLNGAFNIHYDQNLQRGPMR
;
A
#
# COMPACT_ATOMS: atom_id res chain seq x y z
N MET A 1 -20.73 -51.45 -23.51
CA MET A 1 -19.45 -50.82 -23.85
C MET A 1 -19.71 -49.35 -24.17
N GLN A 2 -19.54 -48.47 -23.19
CA GLN A 2 -19.66 -47.05 -23.39
C GLN A 2 -18.23 -46.47 -23.59
N THR A 3 -17.95 -46.01 -24.77
CA THR A 3 -16.71 -45.33 -25.14
C THR A 3 -16.69 -43.96 -24.48
N ARG A 4 -15.86 -43.76 -23.47
CA ARG A 4 -15.54 -42.45 -22.89
C ARG A 4 -14.81 -41.60 -23.94
N GLN A 5 -15.50 -40.60 -24.45
CA GLN A 5 -14.83 -39.55 -25.24
C GLN A 5 -14.01 -38.69 -24.29
N TRP A 6 -12.69 -38.79 -24.39
CA TRP A 6 -11.75 -37.86 -23.79
C TRP A 6 -11.81 -36.56 -24.57
N LYS A 7 -12.37 -35.49 -23.99
CA LYS A 7 -12.16 -34.14 -24.55
C LYS A 7 -10.67 -33.84 -24.46
N LYS A 8 -9.98 -33.79 -25.58
CA LYS A 8 -8.61 -33.34 -25.67
C LYS A 8 -8.59 -31.84 -25.32
N ILE A 9 -8.05 -31.52 -24.15
CA ILE A 9 -7.67 -30.13 -23.83
C ILE A 9 -6.47 -29.82 -24.70
N GLN A 10 -6.65 -28.99 -25.72
CA GLN A 10 -5.55 -28.48 -26.50
C GLN A 10 -4.87 -27.39 -25.69
N VAL A 11 -3.71 -27.69 -25.14
CA VAL A 11 -2.83 -26.70 -24.52
C VAL A 11 -2.13 -25.96 -25.67
N LEU A 12 -2.61 -24.77 -26.01
CA LEU A 12 -1.87 -23.87 -26.87
C LEU A 12 -0.82 -23.19 -26.01
N LEU A 13 0.45 -23.57 -26.19
CA LEU A 13 1.59 -22.83 -25.63
C LEU A 13 1.73 -21.53 -26.44
N ALA A 14 0.94 -20.53 -26.07
CA ALA A 14 1.11 -19.19 -26.61
C ALA A 14 1.96 -18.39 -25.63
N CYS A 15 3.25 -18.25 -25.93
CA CYS A 15 4.03 -17.11 -25.42
C CYS A 15 3.43 -15.85 -26.04
N LEU A 16 2.32 -15.35 -25.45
CA LEU A 16 1.79 -14.06 -25.83
C LEU A 16 2.56 -13.01 -25.03
N VAL A 17 3.56 -12.41 -25.66
CA VAL A 17 4.13 -11.14 -25.23
C VAL A 17 3.04 -10.09 -25.46
N LEU A 18 2.20 -9.86 -24.45
CA LEU A 18 1.29 -8.72 -24.46
C LEU A 18 2.11 -7.46 -24.16
N TRP A 19 2.37 -6.69 -25.20
CA TRP A 19 2.73 -5.29 -25.09
C TRP A 19 1.56 -4.54 -24.44
N SER A 20 1.53 -4.49 -23.11
CA SER A 20 0.80 -3.42 -22.44
C SER A 20 1.69 -2.18 -22.60
N ALA A 21 1.16 -1.15 -23.24
CA ALA A 21 1.82 0.15 -23.36
C ALA A 21 2.13 0.63 -21.94
N SER A 22 3.37 0.48 -21.52
CA SER A 22 3.88 0.90 -20.24
C SER A 22 4.01 2.41 -20.31
N ILE A 23 3.20 3.13 -19.54
CA ILE A 23 3.34 4.59 -19.32
C ILE A 23 4.63 4.90 -18.57
N CYS A 24 5.28 3.91 -17.97
CA CYS A 24 6.66 3.98 -17.46
C CYS A 24 7.60 3.52 -18.56
N GLY A 25 8.36 4.43 -19.17
CA GLY A 25 9.21 4.22 -20.36
C GLY A 25 10.43 3.32 -20.14
N TYR A 26 10.25 2.11 -19.62
CA TYR A 26 11.28 1.07 -19.52
C TYR A 26 10.77 -0.21 -20.18
N SER A 27 11.54 -0.68 -21.17
CA SER A 27 11.31 -1.99 -21.79
C SER A 27 11.67 -3.09 -20.79
N TRP A 28 10.69 -3.79 -20.31
CA TRP A 28 10.86 -5.01 -19.54
C TRP A 28 10.97 -6.19 -20.50
N GLN A 29 12.02 -6.97 -20.38
CA GLN A 29 11.95 -8.37 -20.79
C GLN A 29 11.23 -9.08 -19.63
N ASP A 30 9.91 -9.26 -19.75
CA ASP A 30 9.20 -10.15 -18.85
C ASP A 30 9.87 -11.53 -18.91
N PRO A 31 10.30 -12.10 -17.77
CA PRO A 31 10.79 -13.46 -17.78
C PRO A 31 9.69 -14.35 -18.37
N CYS A 32 10.03 -15.19 -19.33
CA CYS A 32 9.09 -16.12 -19.93
C CYS A 32 8.40 -16.91 -18.82
N ILE A 33 7.11 -16.68 -18.60
CA ILE A 33 6.33 -17.47 -17.67
C ILE A 33 6.19 -18.87 -18.26
N VAL A 34 6.91 -19.84 -17.69
CA VAL A 34 6.77 -21.24 -18.10
C VAL A 34 5.53 -21.77 -17.40
N LEU A 35 4.49 -22.06 -18.17
CA LEU A 35 3.22 -22.56 -17.68
C LEU A 35 3.15 -24.09 -17.82
N GLY A 36 3.05 -24.79 -16.68
CA GLY A 36 2.67 -26.21 -16.64
C GLY A 36 1.17 -26.32 -16.34
N VAL A 37 0.41 -26.99 -17.19
CA VAL A 37 -1.01 -27.26 -16.97
C VAL A 37 -1.20 -28.74 -16.74
N LEU A 38 -1.76 -29.09 -15.58
CA LEU A 38 -2.19 -30.45 -15.27
C LEU A 38 -3.69 -30.45 -14.96
N ALA A 39 -4.47 -31.20 -15.74
CA ALA A 39 -5.85 -31.46 -15.35
C ALA A 39 -5.86 -32.41 -14.16
N TRP A 40 -6.29 -31.93 -12.98
CA TRP A 40 -6.30 -32.73 -11.76
C TRP A 40 -7.47 -33.71 -11.71
N ASN A 41 -8.64 -33.25 -12.14
CA ASN A 41 -9.85 -34.08 -12.33
C ASN A 41 -10.83 -33.36 -13.29
N THR A 42 -12.04 -33.88 -13.44
CA THR A 42 -13.05 -33.33 -14.39
C THR A 42 -13.47 -31.90 -14.12
N ASN A 43 -13.26 -31.39 -12.90
CA ASN A 43 -13.74 -30.06 -12.47
C ASN A 43 -12.65 -29.19 -11.85
N GLN A 44 -11.40 -29.63 -11.84
CA GLN A 44 -10.31 -28.88 -11.24
C GLN A 44 -9.12 -28.79 -12.19
N VAL A 45 -8.47 -27.64 -12.17
CA VAL A 45 -7.26 -27.35 -12.93
C VAL A 45 -6.15 -27.01 -11.96
N LEU A 46 -5.00 -27.65 -12.14
CA LEU A 46 -3.76 -27.32 -11.45
C LEU A 46 -2.85 -26.58 -12.43
N LEU A 47 -2.55 -25.35 -12.14
CA LEU A 47 -1.57 -24.55 -12.88
C LEU A 47 -0.28 -24.43 -12.07
N THR A 48 0.85 -24.63 -12.73
CA THR A 48 2.17 -24.38 -12.15
C THR A 48 2.94 -23.46 -13.06
N TRP A 49 3.58 -22.42 -12.51
CA TRP A 49 4.39 -21.49 -13.28
C TRP A 49 5.56 -20.96 -12.45
N THR A 50 6.54 -20.40 -13.15
CA THR A 50 7.64 -19.65 -12.52
C THR A 50 7.25 -18.19 -12.45
N GLY A 51 7.26 -17.61 -11.26
CA GLY A 51 6.92 -16.22 -11.01
C GLY A 51 8.03 -15.47 -10.28
N GLU A 52 7.85 -14.18 -10.10
CA GLU A 52 8.73 -13.34 -9.28
C GLU A 52 8.25 -13.38 -7.83
N SER A 53 9.19 -13.39 -6.88
CA SER A 53 8.87 -13.32 -5.46
C SER A 53 8.13 -12.01 -5.14
N GLY A 54 7.09 -12.09 -4.31
CA GLY A 54 6.30 -10.91 -3.91
C GLY A 54 5.34 -10.35 -4.95
N VAL A 55 5.35 -10.85 -6.18
CA VAL A 55 4.43 -10.41 -7.24
C VAL A 55 3.12 -11.20 -7.18
N ALA A 56 1.99 -10.51 -7.20
CA ALA A 56 0.69 -11.16 -7.35
C ALA A 56 0.46 -11.60 -8.80
N TYR A 57 -0.14 -12.77 -8.97
CA TYR A 57 -0.57 -13.27 -10.27
C TYR A 57 -2.07 -13.58 -10.24
N VAL A 58 -2.76 -13.16 -11.29
CA VAL A 58 -4.17 -13.48 -11.49
C VAL A 58 -4.27 -14.59 -12.52
N ILE A 59 -4.99 -15.64 -12.18
CA ILE A 59 -5.36 -16.69 -13.11
C ILE A 59 -6.70 -16.28 -13.70
N GLU A 60 -6.75 -16.20 -15.02
CA GLU A 60 -7.96 -15.86 -15.77
C GLU A 60 -8.35 -17.00 -16.68
N SER A 61 -9.65 -17.18 -16.88
CA SER A 61 -10.22 -18.12 -17.84
C SER A 61 -10.97 -17.39 -18.94
N SER A 62 -11.02 -18.02 -20.11
CA SER A 62 -11.78 -17.51 -21.26
C SER A 62 -12.40 -18.68 -22.03
N PRO A 63 -13.64 -18.54 -22.53
CA PRO A 63 -14.23 -19.49 -23.46
C PRO A 63 -13.75 -19.27 -24.92
N ASP A 64 -13.29 -18.05 -25.25
CA ASP A 64 -13.12 -17.60 -26.64
C ASP A 64 -11.79 -16.87 -26.93
N LEU A 65 -10.87 -16.76 -25.95
CA LEU A 65 -9.62 -16.00 -26.00
C LEU A 65 -9.79 -14.47 -26.11
N GLN A 66 -11.02 -13.97 -26.08
CA GLN A 66 -11.31 -12.53 -26.15
C GLN A 66 -11.79 -12.00 -24.79
N ASN A 67 -12.71 -12.73 -24.17
CA ASN A 67 -13.29 -12.36 -22.90
C ASN A 67 -12.64 -13.13 -21.76
N TRP A 68 -11.87 -12.43 -20.92
CA TRP A 68 -11.13 -13.02 -19.80
C TRP A 68 -11.75 -12.65 -18.48
N ALA A 69 -12.00 -13.64 -17.62
CA ALA A 69 -12.52 -13.45 -16.28
C ALA A 69 -11.58 -14.03 -15.23
N PRO A 70 -11.32 -13.33 -14.12
CA PRO A 70 -10.47 -13.84 -13.05
C PRO A 70 -11.15 -15.03 -12.36
N VAL A 71 -10.40 -16.11 -12.14
CA VAL A 71 -10.86 -17.34 -11.45
C VAL A 71 -10.08 -17.61 -10.16
N ALA A 72 -8.85 -17.12 -10.07
CA ALA A 72 -8.04 -17.24 -8.86
C ALA A 72 -6.95 -16.17 -8.83
N THR A 73 -6.45 -15.87 -7.63
CA THR A 73 -5.28 -15.00 -7.44
C THR A 73 -4.26 -15.75 -6.59
N ASN A 74 -2.99 -15.72 -7.01
CA ASN A 74 -1.88 -16.27 -6.24
C ASN A 74 -0.95 -15.13 -5.83
N ARG A 75 -0.65 -15.06 -4.53
CA ARG A 75 0.24 -14.07 -3.91
C ARG A 75 1.39 -14.72 -3.14
N ASP A 76 1.71 -15.95 -3.50
CA ASP A 76 2.79 -16.70 -2.87
C ASP A 76 4.14 -16.01 -3.15
N VAL A 77 5.06 -16.11 -2.22
CA VAL A 77 6.43 -15.62 -2.35
C VAL A 77 7.36 -16.61 -3.06
N ALA A 78 6.91 -17.86 -3.24
CA ALA A 78 7.70 -18.87 -3.91
C ALA A 78 7.90 -18.56 -5.40
N ILE A 79 9.10 -18.82 -5.92
CA ILE A 79 9.41 -18.65 -7.34
C ILE A 79 8.60 -19.63 -8.20
N THR A 80 8.53 -20.91 -7.80
CA THR A 80 7.64 -21.90 -8.44
C THR A 80 6.30 -21.86 -7.74
N ARG A 81 5.25 -21.53 -8.45
CA ARG A 81 3.90 -21.34 -7.93
C ARG A 81 2.96 -22.37 -8.47
N THR A 82 2.07 -22.83 -7.62
CA THR A 82 1.06 -23.82 -7.98
C THR A 82 -0.29 -23.41 -7.40
N VAL A 83 -1.31 -23.40 -8.23
CA VAL A 83 -2.68 -23.08 -7.82
C VAL A 83 -3.63 -24.15 -8.34
N LEU A 84 -4.42 -24.71 -7.43
CA LEU A 84 -5.53 -25.61 -7.72
C LEU A 84 -6.83 -24.81 -7.61
N PHE A 85 -7.65 -24.80 -8.65
CA PHE A 85 -8.93 -24.09 -8.65
C PHE A 85 -10.01 -24.88 -9.40
N SER A 86 -11.28 -24.56 -9.12
CA SER A 86 -12.40 -25.16 -9.83
C SER A 86 -12.51 -24.57 -11.23
N ALA A 87 -12.53 -25.43 -12.24
CA ALA A 87 -12.68 -25.00 -13.62
C ALA A 87 -14.12 -24.47 -13.84
N PRO A 88 -14.30 -23.23 -14.35
CA PRO A 88 -15.61 -22.80 -14.83
C PRO A 88 -16.13 -23.69 -15.94
N ALA A 89 -17.44 -23.93 -15.98
CA ALA A 89 -18.05 -24.93 -16.88
C ALA A 89 -17.87 -24.60 -18.38
N ASP A 90 -17.70 -23.33 -18.71
CA ASP A 90 -17.55 -22.79 -20.04
C ASP A 90 -16.10 -22.42 -20.41
N ALA A 91 -15.15 -22.55 -19.46
CA ALA A 91 -13.77 -22.19 -19.69
C ALA A 91 -13.06 -23.22 -20.56
N SER A 92 -12.44 -22.72 -21.65
CA SER A 92 -11.62 -23.52 -22.58
C SER A 92 -10.14 -23.14 -22.52
N PHE A 93 -9.84 -21.92 -22.09
CA PHE A 93 -8.50 -21.37 -22.05
C PHE A 93 -8.20 -20.75 -20.68
N TYR A 94 -6.93 -20.81 -20.29
CA TYR A 94 -6.42 -20.20 -19.07
C TYR A 94 -5.16 -19.42 -19.36
N ARG A 95 -5.00 -18.29 -18.68
CA ARG A 95 -3.73 -17.55 -18.66
C ARG A 95 -3.37 -17.14 -17.25
N VAL A 96 -2.08 -16.95 -17.04
CA VAL A 96 -1.56 -16.31 -15.83
C VAL A 96 -1.15 -14.90 -16.22
N ALA A 97 -1.83 -13.91 -15.68
CA ALA A 97 -1.51 -12.50 -15.87
C ALA A 97 -0.83 -11.98 -14.60
N ARG A 98 0.17 -11.12 -14.77
CA ARG A 98 0.73 -10.38 -13.64
C ARG A 98 -0.39 -9.49 -13.09
N GLY A 99 -0.73 -9.69 -11.82
CA GLY A 99 -1.72 -8.87 -11.13
C GLY A 99 -1.19 -7.45 -10.90
N PRO A 100 -2.06 -6.50 -10.59
CA PRO A 100 -1.60 -5.20 -10.13
C PRO A 100 -0.73 -5.41 -8.89
N LEU A 101 0.44 -4.78 -8.89
CA LEU A 101 1.27 -4.74 -7.70
C LEU A 101 0.47 -4.09 -6.57
N PRO A 102 0.59 -4.60 -5.33
CA PRO A 102 0.00 -3.91 -4.20
C PRO A 102 0.58 -2.50 -4.13
N LEU A 103 -0.25 -1.50 -3.88
CA LEU A 103 0.21 -0.11 -3.71
C LEU A 103 1.18 0.00 -2.53
N PHE A 104 1.07 -0.91 -1.58
CA PHE A 104 1.86 -0.96 -0.35
C PHE A 104 2.53 -2.33 -0.23
N ALA A 105 3.71 -2.45 -0.81
CA ALA A 105 4.49 -3.70 -0.81
C ALA A 105 5.41 -3.84 0.41
N GLY A 106 5.50 -2.82 1.25
CA GLY A 106 6.33 -2.79 2.46
C GLY A 106 5.93 -1.62 3.36
N ALA A 107 6.58 -1.49 4.49
CA ALA A 107 6.33 -0.43 5.46
C ALA A 107 6.58 0.96 4.86
N VAL A 108 7.72 1.09 4.16
CA VAL A 108 8.10 2.30 3.44
C VAL A 108 8.62 1.93 2.07
N VAL A 109 7.99 2.49 1.05
CA VAL A 109 8.53 2.43 -0.32
C VAL A 109 8.76 3.86 -0.80
N ALA A 110 9.96 4.18 -1.24
CA ALA A 110 10.25 5.49 -1.79
C ALA A 110 10.82 5.40 -3.20
N ARG A 111 10.53 6.43 -3.99
CA ARG A 111 11.14 6.58 -5.33
C ARG A 111 12.64 6.91 -5.20
N THR A 112 12.99 7.72 -4.20
CA THR A 112 14.37 8.19 -3.95
C THR A 112 14.78 7.94 -2.49
N ASN A 113 15.47 8.85 -1.85
CA ASN A 113 16.08 8.66 -0.56
C ASN A 113 15.08 8.41 0.58
N ILE A 114 15.48 7.54 1.48
CA ILE A 114 14.84 7.30 2.77
C ILE A 114 15.88 7.61 3.86
N ASP A 115 15.57 8.55 4.73
CA ASP A 115 16.39 8.92 5.87
C ASP A 115 15.59 8.69 7.15
N VAL A 116 15.84 7.53 7.76
CA VAL A 116 15.25 7.12 9.04
C VAL A 116 16.27 7.15 10.17
N ASN A 117 17.36 7.88 9.98
CA ASN A 117 18.41 8.08 10.98
C ASN A 117 17.89 8.98 12.12
N GLY A 118 16.83 8.54 12.77
CA GLY A 118 16.27 9.16 13.98
C GLY A 118 16.71 8.44 15.25
N ASN A 119 16.25 8.95 16.39
CA ASN A 119 16.49 8.31 17.67
C ASN A 119 15.53 7.12 17.85
N ASN A 120 16.09 5.92 18.01
CA ASN A 120 15.35 4.69 18.30
C ASN A 120 14.27 4.34 17.26
N PHE A 121 14.54 4.60 15.98
CA PHE A 121 13.63 4.15 14.91
C PHE A 121 13.51 2.63 14.90
N THR A 122 12.29 2.11 14.80
CA THR A 122 12.05 0.71 14.50
C THR A 122 11.03 0.56 13.37
N SER A 123 11.22 -0.47 12.53
CA SER A 123 10.23 -0.93 11.58
C SER A 123 9.98 -2.41 11.81
N ASP A 124 8.72 -2.80 11.94
CA ASP A 124 8.27 -4.18 12.06
C ASP A 124 6.92 -4.36 11.34
N SER A 125 6.29 -5.53 11.48
CA SER A 125 5.00 -5.76 10.85
C SER A 125 4.05 -6.55 11.74
N TYR A 126 2.79 -6.55 11.33
CA TYR A 126 1.71 -7.37 11.87
C TYR A 126 0.71 -7.71 10.73
N ASP A 127 -0.31 -8.47 11.02
CA ASP A 127 -1.36 -8.81 10.06
C ASP A 127 -2.73 -8.59 10.72
N SER A 128 -3.41 -7.52 10.35
CA SER A 128 -4.72 -7.16 10.92
C SER A 128 -5.81 -8.21 10.63
N ALA A 129 -5.63 -9.04 9.60
CA ALA A 129 -6.56 -10.12 9.24
C ALA A 129 -6.25 -11.45 9.93
N ASP A 130 -5.08 -11.58 10.60
CA ASP A 130 -4.69 -12.81 11.30
C ASP A 130 -4.68 -12.58 12.84
N PRO A 131 -5.56 -13.25 13.60
CA PRO A 131 -5.61 -13.11 15.06
C PRO A 131 -4.36 -13.66 15.77
N ASN A 132 -3.50 -14.43 15.12
CA ASN A 132 -2.21 -14.83 15.67
C ASN A 132 -1.17 -13.72 15.58
N HIS A 133 -1.37 -12.76 14.69
CA HIS A 133 -0.45 -11.66 14.41
C HIS A 133 -1.06 -10.26 14.62
N SER A 134 -2.22 -10.21 15.29
CA SER A 134 -2.87 -8.97 15.73
C SER A 134 -3.73 -9.23 16.96
N ILE A 135 -4.10 -8.18 17.67
CA ILE A 135 -5.12 -8.26 18.73
C ILE A 135 -6.30 -7.38 18.29
N ASN A 136 -7.43 -8.01 18.01
CA ASN A 136 -8.63 -7.34 17.47
C ASN A 136 -8.34 -6.55 16.17
N GLY A 137 -7.44 -7.07 15.33
CA GLY A 137 -7.02 -6.42 14.09
C GLY A 137 -6.05 -5.25 14.28
N LEU A 138 -5.55 -5.02 15.49
CA LEU A 138 -4.61 -3.94 15.79
C LEU A 138 -3.21 -4.49 16.09
N TYR A 139 -2.20 -3.65 15.85
CA TYR A 139 -0.81 -3.97 16.16
C TYR A 139 -0.62 -4.31 17.65
N ASN A 140 0.19 -5.33 17.89
CA ASN A 140 0.64 -5.69 19.22
C ASN A 140 2.10 -6.16 19.18
N LEU A 141 2.92 -5.63 20.09
CA LEU A 141 4.35 -5.93 20.17
C LEU A 141 4.67 -7.43 20.35
N VAL A 142 3.79 -8.17 21.05
CA VAL A 142 4.00 -9.60 21.34
C VAL A 142 3.78 -10.48 20.10
N THR A 143 2.89 -10.06 19.21
CA THR A 143 2.50 -10.81 18.01
C THR A 143 3.10 -10.25 16.71
N ARG A 144 4.03 -9.29 16.83
CA ARG A 144 4.70 -8.67 15.67
C ARG A 144 5.50 -9.67 14.85
N MET A 145 5.75 -9.30 13.59
CA MET A 145 6.52 -10.07 12.63
C MET A 145 7.66 -9.23 12.05
N ALA A 146 8.57 -9.89 11.32
CA ALA A 146 9.74 -9.27 10.71
C ALA A 146 9.56 -9.06 9.20
N ASN A 147 8.49 -8.39 8.79
CA ASN A 147 8.26 -7.96 7.42
C ASN A 147 8.03 -6.43 7.34
N GLY A 148 8.68 -5.68 8.24
CA GLY A 148 8.70 -4.23 8.23
C GLY A 148 9.64 -3.67 7.16
N ASP A 149 9.50 -4.18 5.94
CA ASP A 149 10.41 -3.95 4.81
C ASP A 149 10.47 -2.49 4.39
N ILE A 150 11.67 -2.03 4.06
CA ILE A 150 11.93 -0.68 3.56
C ILE A 150 12.60 -0.77 2.18
N ALA A 151 12.06 -0.06 1.20
CA ALA A 151 12.51 -0.12 -0.18
C ALA A 151 12.70 1.26 -0.81
N SER A 152 13.79 1.43 -1.57
CA SER A 152 14.06 2.62 -2.40
C SER A 152 14.38 2.23 -3.84
N LEU A 153 13.73 2.87 -4.83
CA LEU A 153 13.98 2.58 -6.24
C LEU A 153 15.32 3.13 -6.72
N TYR A 154 15.66 4.38 -6.35
CA TYR A 154 16.80 5.09 -6.95
C TYR A 154 17.71 5.77 -5.92
N GLY A 155 17.43 5.62 -4.65
CA GLY A 155 18.09 6.41 -3.62
C GLY A 155 18.86 5.60 -2.59
N ILE A 156 19.32 6.32 -1.58
CA ILE A 156 20.02 5.80 -0.41
C ILE A 156 19.00 5.58 0.71
N ILE A 157 19.12 4.45 1.40
CA ILE A 157 18.41 4.19 2.64
C ILE A 157 19.37 4.42 3.81
N ASN A 158 19.23 5.55 4.51
CA ASN A 158 19.98 5.86 5.71
C ASN A 158 19.23 5.39 6.95
N VAL A 159 19.64 4.25 7.47
CA VAL A 159 19.05 3.62 8.68
C VAL A 159 19.63 4.22 9.97
N GLY A 160 20.86 4.70 9.91
CA GLY A 160 21.57 5.13 11.12
C GLY A 160 21.63 4.02 12.16
N ASN A 161 21.24 4.32 13.40
CA ASN A 161 21.17 3.34 14.50
C ASN A 161 19.78 2.75 14.68
N GLY A 162 18.91 2.81 13.67
CA GLY A 162 17.58 2.22 13.70
C GLY A 162 17.59 0.69 13.63
N HIS A 163 16.47 0.09 13.96
CA HIS A 163 16.25 -1.36 13.90
C HIS A 163 15.15 -1.67 12.90
N ILE A 164 15.49 -2.38 11.82
CA ILE A 164 14.51 -2.83 10.84
C ILE A 164 14.32 -4.33 11.01
N TYR A 165 13.16 -4.73 11.49
CA TYR A 165 12.71 -6.11 11.51
C TYR A 165 12.03 -6.40 10.17
N GLY A 166 12.83 -6.77 9.18
CA GLY A 166 12.45 -6.93 7.79
C GLY A 166 13.66 -6.76 6.87
N HIS A 167 13.39 -6.65 5.57
CA HIS A 167 14.40 -6.52 4.54
C HIS A 167 14.64 -5.06 4.15
N LEU A 168 15.86 -4.81 3.67
CA LEU A 168 16.19 -3.61 2.90
C LEU A 168 16.25 -3.94 1.41
N TYR A 169 15.57 -3.13 0.62
CA TYR A 169 15.60 -3.23 -0.83
C TYR A 169 16.06 -1.93 -1.46
N THR A 170 17.09 -1.97 -2.28
CA THR A 170 17.48 -0.82 -3.11
C THR A 170 17.43 -1.21 -4.59
N GLY A 171 17.22 -0.22 -5.46
CA GLY A 171 17.46 -0.43 -6.88
C GLY A 171 18.95 -0.64 -7.17
N PRO A 172 19.32 -1.03 -8.40
CA PRO A 172 20.70 -1.41 -8.76
C PRO A 172 21.76 -0.34 -8.49
N ASN A 173 21.38 0.93 -8.45
CA ASN A 173 22.29 2.06 -8.18
C ASN A 173 22.05 2.66 -6.77
N GLY A 174 21.21 2.04 -5.97
CA GLY A 174 20.96 2.45 -4.59
C GLY A 174 22.02 1.91 -3.64
N SER A 175 22.01 2.41 -2.42
CA SER A 175 22.87 1.93 -1.33
C SER A 175 22.16 2.09 0.01
N ASP A 176 22.72 1.45 1.02
CA ASP A 176 22.32 1.60 2.40
C ASP A 176 23.41 2.29 3.22
N ALA A 177 23.02 2.91 4.33
CA ALA A 177 23.91 3.47 5.33
C ALA A 177 23.40 3.05 6.73
N ILE A 178 24.08 2.12 7.35
CA ILE A 178 23.73 1.56 8.66
C ILE A 178 24.78 1.99 9.67
N GLY A 179 24.34 2.57 10.78
CA GLY A 179 25.22 2.99 11.88
C GLY A 179 25.74 1.80 12.68
N LEU A 180 26.68 2.08 13.60
CA LEU A 180 27.34 1.06 14.41
C LEU A 180 26.36 0.20 15.24
N ASN A 181 25.22 0.75 15.63
CA ASN A 181 24.21 0.05 16.42
C ASN A 181 22.94 -0.25 15.57
N GLY A 182 22.93 0.08 14.29
CA GLY A 182 21.81 -0.21 13.41
C GLY A 182 21.74 -1.68 13.07
N THR A 183 20.52 -2.22 12.93
CA THR A 183 20.28 -3.63 12.59
C THR A 183 19.19 -3.76 11.54
N VAL A 184 19.35 -4.74 10.66
CA VAL A 184 18.36 -5.16 9.66
C VAL A 184 18.32 -6.69 9.68
N GLY A 185 17.16 -7.28 9.91
CA GLY A 185 17.04 -8.75 9.97
C GLY A 185 15.73 -9.22 10.57
N ASP A 186 15.72 -10.47 11.01
CA ASP A 186 14.55 -11.04 11.68
C ASP A 186 14.41 -10.52 13.14
N LEU A 187 13.37 -11.01 13.84
CA LEU A 187 13.12 -10.60 15.24
C LEU A 187 14.20 -11.08 16.22
N ASN A 188 15.05 -12.03 15.85
CA ASN A 188 16.10 -12.61 16.68
C ASN A 188 17.48 -12.08 16.33
N TRP A 189 17.62 -11.31 15.25
CA TRP A 189 18.88 -10.74 14.84
C TRP A 189 19.37 -9.69 15.84
N VAL A 190 20.46 -9.97 16.49
CA VAL A 190 21.07 -9.11 17.52
C VAL A 190 22.44 -8.54 17.11
N GLY A 191 22.91 -8.92 15.92
CA GLY A 191 24.17 -8.41 15.37
C GLY A 191 24.02 -7.00 14.81
N PRO A 192 25.08 -6.18 14.81
CA PRO A 192 25.07 -4.93 14.07
C PRO A 192 25.05 -5.18 12.55
N GLY A 193 24.49 -4.25 11.80
CA GLY A 193 24.42 -4.33 10.34
C GLY A 193 23.29 -5.22 9.84
N VAL A 194 23.45 -5.76 8.64
CA VAL A 194 22.42 -6.55 7.95
C VAL A 194 22.64 -8.03 8.18
N GLU A 195 21.61 -8.74 8.58
CA GLU A 195 21.57 -10.18 8.59
C GLU A 195 21.75 -10.74 7.16
N PRO A 196 22.57 -11.80 6.97
CA PRO A 196 22.75 -12.40 5.65
C PRO A 196 21.41 -12.80 5.01
N GLY A 197 21.14 -12.26 3.80
CA GLY A 197 19.90 -12.50 3.06
C GLY A 197 18.83 -11.41 3.24
N TYR A 198 19.01 -10.43 4.13
CA TYR A 198 18.03 -9.36 4.37
C TYR A 198 18.31 -8.05 3.61
N TYR A 199 19.24 -8.06 2.68
CA TYR A 199 19.50 -6.95 1.75
C TYR A 199 19.46 -7.41 0.30
N ASN A 200 18.72 -6.70 -0.55
CA ASN A 200 18.68 -6.92 -1.99
C ASN A 200 18.81 -5.57 -2.72
N ASN A 201 19.55 -5.56 -3.81
CA ASN A 201 19.82 -4.35 -4.60
C ASN A 201 19.27 -4.42 -6.03
N ASP A 202 18.25 -5.22 -6.23
CA ASP A 202 17.57 -5.41 -7.51
C ASP A 202 16.10 -4.94 -7.48
N PHE A 203 15.74 -4.15 -6.46
CA PHE A 203 14.38 -3.66 -6.29
C PHE A 203 13.96 -2.81 -7.48
N ASN A 204 12.88 -3.22 -8.09
CA ASN A 204 12.32 -2.56 -9.25
C ASN A 204 10.79 -2.67 -9.20
N SER A 205 10.15 -1.56 -8.94
CA SER A 205 8.70 -1.48 -8.83
C SER A 205 8.18 -0.26 -9.59
N CYS A 206 7.07 -0.43 -10.30
CA CYS A 206 6.36 0.70 -10.87
C CYS A 206 5.53 1.37 -9.77
N LEU A 207 5.74 2.66 -9.55
CA LEU A 207 4.95 3.49 -8.65
C LEU A 207 4.08 4.43 -9.50
N PRO A 208 2.86 4.00 -9.89
CA PRO A 208 2.02 4.79 -10.77
C PRO A 208 1.55 6.07 -10.09
N ASP A 209 1.43 7.13 -10.88
CA ASP A 209 0.91 8.40 -10.42
C ASP A 209 -0.55 8.30 -10.02
N VAL A 210 -0.90 8.96 -8.92
CA VAL A 210 -2.28 9.08 -8.47
C VAL A 210 -3.08 9.91 -9.48
N GLN A 211 -4.21 9.36 -9.90
CA GLN A 211 -5.15 10.07 -10.76
C GLN A 211 -6.28 10.68 -9.94
N PRO A 212 -6.87 11.81 -10.38
CA PRO A 212 -8.08 12.32 -9.76
C PRO A 212 -9.17 11.25 -9.72
N PRO A 213 -9.84 11.04 -8.57
CA PRO A 213 -10.86 9.98 -8.46
C PRO A 213 -12.13 10.31 -9.27
N TYR A 214 -12.37 11.61 -9.50
CA TYR A 214 -13.49 12.16 -10.29
C TYR A 214 -13.24 13.65 -10.58
N VAL A 215 -14.05 14.23 -11.47
CA VAL A 215 -13.93 15.63 -11.87
C VAL A 215 -14.99 16.55 -11.23
N ASN A 216 -16.00 15.95 -10.58
CA ASN A 216 -17.06 16.63 -9.83
C ASN A 216 -17.58 15.70 -8.73
N GLY A 217 -18.30 16.25 -7.76
CA GLY A 217 -18.85 15.49 -6.65
C GLY A 217 -19.80 16.36 -5.83
N LEU A 218 -20.23 15.85 -4.68
CA LEU A 218 -21.02 16.62 -3.74
C LEU A 218 -20.19 17.82 -3.24
N ALA A 219 -20.83 18.98 -3.13
CA ALA A 219 -20.21 20.09 -2.41
C ALA A 219 -20.05 19.68 -0.94
N PRO A 220 -18.90 19.96 -0.32
CA PRO A 220 -18.73 19.72 1.11
C PRO A 220 -19.76 20.50 1.91
N PRO A 221 -20.30 19.92 2.99
CA PRO A 221 -21.20 20.66 3.88
C PRO A 221 -20.46 21.85 4.51
N PRO A 222 -21.17 22.93 4.86
CA PRO A 222 -20.57 24.02 5.59
C PRO A 222 -20.11 23.54 6.98
N GLU A 223 -19.09 24.22 7.48
CA GLU A 223 -18.66 24.04 8.84
C GLU A 223 -19.78 24.37 9.83
N THR A 224 -19.94 23.53 10.83
CA THR A 224 -20.87 23.76 11.94
C THR A 224 -20.13 23.51 13.26
N THR A 225 -20.13 24.49 14.14
CA THR A 225 -19.48 24.37 15.48
C THR A 225 -18.04 23.88 15.38
N ASN A 226 -17.22 24.51 14.53
CA ASN A 226 -15.83 24.15 14.24
C ASN A 226 -15.65 22.70 13.70
N THR A 227 -16.68 22.15 13.05
CA THR A 227 -16.62 20.77 12.53
C THR A 227 -17.19 20.68 11.12
N TYR A 228 -16.40 20.13 10.21
CA TYR A 228 -16.86 19.66 8.91
C TYR A 228 -17.27 18.20 9.04
N VAL A 229 -18.57 17.90 8.96
CA VAL A 229 -19.07 16.52 9.04
C VAL A 229 -19.30 15.98 7.63
N LEU A 230 -18.51 14.99 7.22
CA LEU A 230 -18.69 14.30 5.94
C LEU A 230 -19.42 12.95 6.14
N GLY A 231 -20.35 12.66 5.25
CA GLY A 231 -21.27 11.53 5.38
C GLY A 231 -22.54 11.91 6.12
N ASN A 232 -23.40 10.93 6.35
CA ASN A 232 -24.65 11.12 7.08
C ASN A 232 -24.86 9.96 8.08
N PRO A 233 -24.85 10.22 9.40
CA PRO A 233 -24.99 9.18 10.41
C PRO A 233 -26.36 8.49 10.39
N ALA A 234 -27.38 9.10 9.77
CA ALA A 234 -28.69 8.48 9.61
C ALA A 234 -28.71 7.38 8.52
N PHE A 235 -27.67 7.31 7.69
CA PHE A 235 -27.54 6.32 6.61
C PHE A 235 -26.22 5.55 6.73
N PRO A 236 -26.07 4.65 7.71
CA PRO A 236 -24.87 3.83 7.87
C PRO A 236 -24.67 2.93 6.64
N GLY A 237 -23.41 2.67 6.29
CA GLY A 237 -23.03 1.88 5.12
C GLY A 237 -23.01 2.65 3.80
N SER A 238 -23.47 3.91 3.79
CA SER A 238 -23.51 4.72 2.58
C SER A 238 -22.13 5.23 2.17
N SER A 239 -21.99 5.47 0.85
CA SER A 239 -20.77 6.03 0.26
C SER A 239 -21.04 7.45 -0.25
N TYR A 240 -20.11 8.35 0.02
CA TYR A 240 -20.18 9.76 -0.37
C TYR A 240 -18.92 10.18 -1.08
N SER A 241 -19.06 10.93 -2.17
CA SER A 241 -17.95 11.50 -2.95
C SER A 241 -18.04 13.03 -2.92
N TYR A 242 -17.13 13.67 -2.19
CA TYR A 242 -17.08 15.13 -2.05
C TYR A 242 -15.97 15.71 -2.90
N TYR A 243 -16.32 16.78 -3.64
CA TYR A 243 -15.38 17.55 -4.45
C TYR A 243 -15.19 18.94 -3.86
N TRP A 244 -13.98 19.25 -3.45
CA TRP A 244 -13.60 20.54 -2.88
C TRP A 244 -12.63 21.25 -3.82
N ASN A 245 -13.16 22.20 -4.59
CA ASN A 245 -12.40 22.89 -5.64
C ASN A 245 -11.46 23.98 -5.07
N THR A 246 -10.80 23.70 -3.93
CA THR A 246 -9.84 24.61 -3.29
C THR A 246 -9.04 23.84 -2.23
N SER A 247 -8.22 24.56 -1.49
CA SER A 247 -7.55 24.05 -0.29
C SER A 247 -8.51 23.97 0.89
N LEU A 248 -8.26 23.03 1.80
CA LEU A 248 -8.88 22.95 3.10
C LEU A 248 -7.83 23.19 4.17
N SER A 249 -8.07 24.18 5.04
CA SER A 249 -7.22 24.46 6.18
C SER A 249 -8.04 24.35 7.46
N LEU A 250 -7.66 23.42 8.34
CA LEU A 250 -8.26 23.28 9.66
C LEU A 250 -7.46 24.13 10.65
N GLY A 251 -8.10 25.15 11.21
CA GLY A 251 -7.55 26.00 12.24
C GLY A 251 -7.58 25.34 13.64
N SER A 252 -7.22 26.12 14.64
CA SER A 252 -7.28 25.66 16.04
C SER A 252 -8.72 25.40 16.47
N GLY A 253 -9.02 24.22 16.96
CA GLY A 253 -10.35 23.77 17.38
C GLY A 253 -11.19 23.16 16.28
N GLU A 254 -10.73 23.19 15.03
CA GLU A 254 -11.50 22.65 13.90
C GLU A 254 -11.25 21.14 13.68
N THR A 255 -12.30 20.46 13.28
CA THR A 255 -12.29 19.04 13.01
C THR A 255 -12.87 18.71 11.66
N LEU A 256 -12.19 17.87 10.88
CA LEU A 256 -12.78 17.13 9.77
C LEU A 256 -13.22 15.76 10.31
N TYR A 257 -14.54 15.57 10.39
CA TYR A 257 -15.14 14.37 10.96
C TYR A 257 -15.86 13.54 9.90
N ILE A 258 -15.55 12.25 9.86
CA ILE A 258 -16.25 11.28 8.99
C ILE A 258 -17.31 10.58 9.83
N ALA A 259 -18.58 10.71 9.40
CA ALA A 259 -19.71 10.13 10.11
C ALA A 259 -19.59 8.61 10.25
N PRO A 260 -20.03 8.01 11.38
CA PRO A 260 -19.89 6.60 11.65
C PRO A 260 -20.45 5.71 10.53
N SER A 261 -19.76 4.61 10.26
CA SER A 261 -20.12 3.59 9.26
C SER A 261 -20.31 4.13 7.84
N ASN A 262 -19.80 5.32 7.53
CA ASN A 262 -19.84 5.85 6.18
C ASN A 262 -18.50 5.68 5.46
N ASN A 263 -18.54 5.50 4.14
CA ASN A 263 -17.39 5.45 3.27
C ASN A 263 -17.28 6.78 2.52
N VAL A 264 -16.28 7.57 2.83
CA VAL A 264 -16.12 8.89 2.23
C VAL A 264 -14.90 8.91 1.31
N THR A 265 -15.11 9.44 0.10
CA THR A 265 -14.02 9.88 -0.76
C THR A 265 -14.07 11.40 -0.82
N LEU A 266 -12.99 12.05 -0.40
CA LEU A 266 -12.84 13.51 -0.46
C LEU A 266 -11.72 13.84 -1.44
N TYR A 267 -12.02 14.64 -2.45
CA TYR A 267 -11.03 15.18 -3.39
C TYR A 267 -10.89 16.69 -3.21
N LEU A 268 -9.68 17.12 -2.84
CA LEU A 268 -9.26 18.52 -2.74
C LEU A 268 -8.39 18.88 -3.93
N THR A 269 -8.74 19.90 -4.69
CA THR A 269 -7.88 20.37 -5.80
C THR A 269 -6.77 21.31 -5.34
N GLY A 270 -6.72 21.64 -4.06
CA GLY A 270 -5.67 22.42 -3.40
C GLY A 270 -4.93 21.61 -2.32
N SER A 271 -4.35 22.31 -1.36
CA SER A 271 -3.64 21.70 -0.23
C SER A 271 -4.60 21.31 0.90
N PHE A 272 -4.18 20.32 1.70
CA PHE A 272 -4.82 20.01 2.98
C PHE A 272 -3.89 20.38 4.12
N THR A 273 -4.33 21.25 5.03
CA THR A 273 -3.49 21.75 6.11
C THR A 273 -4.21 21.72 7.44
N MET A 274 -3.60 21.10 8.44
CA MET A 274 -4.00 21.17 9.84
C MET A 274 -3.02 22.08 10.57
N GLN A 275 -3.51 23.23 11.09
CA GLN A 275 -2.65 24.30 11.58
C GLN A 275 -2.23 24.16 13.04
N SER A 276 -2.96 23.39 13.85
CA SER A 276 -2.69 23.27 15.27
C SER A 276 -2.35 21.84 15.65
N GLN A 277 -1.22 21.67 16.31
CA GLN A 277 -0.79 20.35 16.82
C GLN A 277 -1.69 19.83 17.96
N ILE A 278 -2.43 20.70 18.65
CA ILE A 278 -3.12 20.36 19.88
C ILE A 278 -4.64 20.32 19.73
N SER A 279 -5.20 20.92 18.69
CA SER A 279 -6.64 21.13 18.62
C SER A 279 -7.28 21.03 17.26
N SER A 280 -6.55 20.73 16.20
CA SER A 280 -7.14 20.40 14.90
C SER A 280 -7.09 18.90 14.65
N TYR A 281 -8.21 18.32 14.21
CA TYR A 281 -8.36 16.86 14.11
C TYR A 281 -8.86 16.43 12.74
N LEU A 282 -8.28 15.33 12.24
CA LEU A 282 -8.92 14.46 11.26
C LEU A 282 -9.42 13.22 12.02
N SER A 283 -10.74 13.03 12.09
CA SER A 283 -11.33 11.99 12.93
C SER A 283 -12.33 11.13 12.17
N LEU A 284 -12.18 9.82 12.26
CA LEU A 284 -13.08 8.84 11.69
C LEU A 284 -14.01 8.29 12.79
N GLY A 285 -15.32 8.37 12.57
CA GLY A 285 -16.31 7.71 13.40
C GLY A 285 -16.19 6.18 13.33
N ALA A 286 -16.76 5.48 14.28
CA ALA A 286 -16.69 4.02 14.34
C ALA A 286 -17.15 3.38 13.03
N GLY A 287 -16.33 2.50 12.45
CA GLY A 287 -16.59 1.82 11.18
C GLY A 287 -16.59 2.71 9.93
N ALA A 288 -16.19 3.98 10.06
CA ALA A 288 -16.06 4.89 8.92
C ALA A 288 -14.77 4.63 8.15
N SER A 289 -14.74 5.05 6.88
CA SER A 289 -13.52 5.09 6.07
C SER A 289 -13.41 6.40 5.30
N LEU A 290 -12.16 6.86 5.09
CA LEU A 290 -11.83 8.03 4.30
C LEU A 290 -10.78 7.71 3.25
N LYS A 291 -11.07 8.03 1.98
CA LYS A 291 -10.09 8.21 0.92
C LYS A 291 -9.93 9.71 0.67
N LEU A 292 -8.78 10.25 1.06
CA LEU A 292 -8.45 11.66 0.88
C LEU A 292 -7.50 11.81 -0.32
N TYR A 293 -7.97 12.44 -1.38
CA TYR A 293 -7.17 12.81 -2.54
C TYR A 293 -6.82 14.29 -2.48
N VAL A 294 -5.55 14.60 -2.63
CA VAL A 294 -5.05 15.98 -2.57
C VAL A 294 -4.21 16.27 -3.81
N GLY A 295 -4.47 17.40 -4.44
CA GLY A 295 -3.68 17.85 -5.56
C GLY A 295 -4.53 18.33 -6.74
N THR A 296 -3.88 18.96 -7.69
CA THR A 296 -4.49 19.52 -8.90
C THR A 296 -3.89 18.93 -10.16
N THR A 297 -4.63 18.97 -11.24
CA THR A 297 -4.16 18.65 -12.59
C THR A 297 -3.51 19.85 -13.29
N SER A 298 -3.62 21.06 -12.71
CA SER A 298 -3.12 22.30 -13.32
C SER A 298 -1.62 22.58 -13.08
N GLY A 299 -0.91 21.68 -12.43
CA GLY A 299 0.55 21.81 -12.23
C GLY A 299 0.99 22.68 -11.04
N SER A 300 0.09 23.37 -10.35
CA SER A 300 0.42 24.13 -9.13
C SER A 300 0.79 23.15 -8.00
N ALA A 301 1.91 23.40 -7.32
CA ALA A 301 2.33 22.57 -6.22
C ALA A 301 1.34 22.63 -5.05
N THR A 302 1.01 21.47 -4.50
CA THR A 302 0.15 21.31 -3.31
C THR A 302 0.89 20.60 -2.19
N SER A 303 0.35 20.67 -0.98
CA SER A 303 0.93 20.03 0.20
C SER A 303 -0.13 19.42 1.11
N ILE A 304 0.30 18.47 1.93
CA ILE A 304 -0.51 17.88 2.99
C ILE A 304 0.23 18.08 4.32
N ILE A 305 -0.43 18.70 5.28
CA ILE A 305 0.08 18.87 6.64
C ILE A 305 -0.90 18.21 7.60
N LEU A 306 -0.42 17.16 8.27
CA LEU A 306 -1.17 16.38 9.25
C LEU A 306 -0.64 16.65 10.65
N THR A 307 -1.53 16.69 11.62
CA THR A 307 -1.18 16.81 13.05
C THR A 307 -1.82 15.67 13.86
N GLN A 308 -3.07 15.79 14.24
CA GLN A 308 -3.78 14.76 14.99
C GLN A 308 -4.76 13.99 14.10
N VAL A 309 -4.53 12.70 14.00
CA VAL A 309 -5.36 11.79 13.21
C VAL A 309 -5.94 10.74 14.15
N ASN A 310 -7.26 10.69 14.24
CA ASN A 310 -8.00 9.73 15.05
C ASN A 310 -8.68 8.71 14.13
N ASN A 311 -7.98 7.64 13.82
CA ASN A 311 -8.52 6.44 13.18
C ASN A 311 -8.53 5.31 14.21
N THR A 312 -9.71 4.85 14.62
CA THR A 312 -9.89 3.74 15.58
C THR A 312 -10.15 2.41 14.87
N GLY A 313 -10.20 2.40 13.55
CA GLY A 313 -10.29 1.22 12.72
C GLY A 313 -8.92 0.67 12.34
N ASP A 314 -8.92 -0.30 11.44
CA ASP A 314 -7.71 -0.79 10.81
C ASP A 314 -7.08 0.30 9.88
N ASP A 315 -5.82 0.10 9.50
CA ASP A 315 -5.05 1.08 8.73
C ASP A 315 -5.64 1.35 7.34
N SER A 316 -6.40 0.40 6.78
CA SER A 316 -7.06 0.56 5.48
C SER A 316 -8.20 1.58 5.49
N LYS A 317 -8.69 1.97 6.67
CA LYS A 317 -9.82 2.91 6.81
C LYS A 317 -9.44 4.35 6.51
N LEU A 318 -8.17 4.72 6.67
CA LEU A 318 -7.67 6.03 6.28
C LEU A 318 -6.64 5.88 5.15
N GLN A 319 -6.99 6.34 3.98
CA GLN A 319 -6.13 6.29 2.81
C GLN A 319 -5.90 7.72 2.29
N ILE A 320 -4.64 8.14 2.22
CA ILE A 320 -4.24 9.47 1.75
C ILE A 320 -3.51 9.31 0.42
N PHE A 321 -4.03 9.95 -0.62
CA PHE A 321 -3.51 9.93 -1.98
C PHE A 321 -3.05 11.33 -2.40
N GLY A 322 -1.77 11.48 -2.71
CA GLY A 322 -1.23 12.72 -3.27
C GLY A 322 -1.11 12.61 -4.80
N LEU A 323 -1.82 13.49 -5.52
CA LEU A 323 -1.66 13.61 -6.96
C LEU A 323 -0.23 14.08 -7.30
N PRO A 324 0.23 14.02 -8.56
CA PRO A 324 1.58 14.46 -8.94
C PRO A 324 1.94 15.90 -8.58
N SER A 325 0.94 16.76 -8.39
CA SER A 325 1.15 18.13 -7.89
C SER A 325 1.43 18.21 -6.39
N THR A 326 1.11 17.16 -5.59
CA THR A 326 1.44 17.11 -4.18
C THR A 326 2.93 16.84 -4.02
N LYS A 327 3.68 17.89 -3.63
CA LYS A 327 5.15 17.81 -3.55
C LYS A 327 5.67 17.58 -2.15
N SER A 328 4.86 17.83 -1.13
CA SER A 328 5.25 17.62 0.26
C SER A 328 4.10 17.10 1.10
N ILE A 329 4.43 16.17 1.98
CA ILE A 329 3.58 15.72 3.05
C ILE A 329 4.37 15.86 4.35
N SER A 330 3.76 16.44 5.37
CA SER A 330 4.35 16.47 6.70
C SER A 330 3.36 15.96 7.73
N TRP A 331 3.87 15.13 8.63
CA TRP A 331 3.14 14.75 9.81
C TRP A 331 3.93 15.20 11.04
N ASN A 332 3.38 16.21 11.71
CA ASN A 332 3.94 16.83 12.92
C ASN A 332 3.05 16.45 14.12
N GLY A 333 2.78 15.15 14.28
CA GLY A 333 1.84 14.64 15.26
C GLY A 333 2.37 14.64 16.68
N ILE A 334 1.44 14.64 17.61
CA ILE A 334 1.65 14.41 19.06
C ILE A 334 0.99 13.11 19.52
N ALA A 335 0.43 12.33 18.60
CA ALA A 335 -0.23 11.06 18.82
C ALA A 335 0.15 10.07 17.70
N SER A 336 -0.08 8.79 17.92
CA SER A 336 0.12 7.76 16.88
C SER A 336 -0.79 7.98 15.67
N PHE A 337 -0.33 7.55 14.51
CA PHE A 337 -1.04 7.59 13.25
C PHE A 337 -1.43 6.17 12.84
N SER A 338 -2.65 5.97 12.36
CA SER A 338 -3.09 4.73 11.73
C SER A 338 -3.72 5.06 10.37
N GLY A 339 -3.11 4.54 9.30
CA GLY A 339 -3.54 4.81 7.94
C GLY A 339 -2.45 4.54 6.91
N VAL A 340 -2.77 4.79 5.65
CA VAL A 340 -1.82 4.62 4.55
C VAL A 340 -1.64 5.90 3.74
N VAL A 341 -0.43 6.09 3.21
CA VAL A 341 -0.07 7.24 2.38
C VAL A 341 0.48 6.77 1.05
N TYR A 342 -0.15 7.16 -0.05
CA TYR A 342 0.33 6.90 -1.39
C TYR A 342 0.49 8.22 -2.17
N ALA A 343 1.73 8.67 -2.31
CA ALA A 343 2.06 9.92 -2.99
C ALA A 343 3.47 9.85 -3.58
N PRO A 344 3.67 9.09 -4.67
CA PRO A 344 5.00 8.74 -5.19
C PRO A 344 5.82 9.96 -5.68
N GLU A 345 5.20 11.15 -5.81
CA GLU A 345 5.86 12.39 -6.18
C GLU A 345 6.16 13.33 -4.99
N ALA A 346 5.69 12.97 -3.79
CA ALA A 346 5.82 13.83 -2.61
C ALA A 346 6.99 13.45 -1.71
N ALA A 347 7.70 14.45 -1.19
CA ALA A 347 8.59 14.25 -0.06
C ALA A 347 7.76 14.15 1.24
N PHE A 348 7.88 13.05 1.96
CA PHE A 348 7.20 12.84 3.23
C PHE A 348 8.16 13.07 4.40
N SER A 349 7.83 14.00 5.26
CA SER A 349 8.57 14.25 6.49
C SER A 349 7.71 13.94 7.72
N MET A 350 8.28 13.22 8.66
CA MET A 350 7.69 12.97 9.97
C MET A 350 8.52 13.71 11.00
N GLY A 351 7.89 14.61 11.72
CA GLY A 351 8.53 15.47 12.72
C GLY A 351 7.73 15.52 14.01
N GLY A 352 8.38 15.87 15.11
CA GLY A 352 7.75 15.97 16.43
C GLY A 352 8.27 14.95 17.43
N GLY A 353 7.48 14.67 18.46
CA GLY A 353 7.79 13.64 19.45
C GLY A 353 8.62 14.10 20.63
N GLY A 354 9.55 15.01 20.46
CA GLY A 354 10.47 15.37 21.55
C GLY A 354 11.14 14.13 22.14
N SER A 355 10.84 13.80 23.39
CA SER A 355 11.29 12.58 24.08
C SER A 355 10.33 11.39 23.93
N SER A 356 9.15 11.58 23.34
CA SER A 356 8.16 10.52 23.15
C SER A 356 8.35 9.82 21.83
N THR A 357 8.11 8.51 21.81
CA THR A 357 8.09 7.72 20.56
C THR A 357 6.65 7.63 20.07
N PHE A 358 6.44 7.92 18.78
CA PHE A 358 5.16 7.79 18.12
C PHE A 358 5.15 6.62 17.14
N ASN A 359 3.97 6.01 17.01
CA ASN A 359 3.76 4.88 16.13
C ASN A 359 3.04 5.32 14.85
N PHE A 360 3.57 4.92 13.71
CA PHE A 360 2.89 4.95 12.43
C PHE A 360 2.47 3.51 12.11
N GLN A 361 1.17 3.22 12.19
CA GLN A 361 0.60 1.92 11.81
C GLN A 361 0.08 2.03 10.38
N GLY A 362 0.49 1.11 9.52
CA GLY A 362 0.12 1.09 8.11
C GLY A 362 1.32 1.08 7.17
N ALA A 363 1.24 1.82 6.09
CA ALA A 363 2.28 1.86 5.07
C ALA A 363 2.37 3.21 4.35
N CYS A 364 3.54 3.52 3.79
CA CYS A 364 3.66 4.66 2.90
C CYS A 364 4.46 4.34 1.63
N THR A 365 3.96 4.85 0.49
CA THR A 365 4.66 4.87 -0.80
C THR A 365 4.79 6.32 -1.24
N VAL A 366 6.01 6.83 -1.30
CA VAL A 366 6.30 8.27 -1.42
C VAL A 366 7.47 8.57 -2.35
N GLY A 367 7.69 9.84 -2.69
CA GLY A 367 8.85 10.27 -3.48
C GLY A 367 10.16 10.16 -2.72
N SER A 368 10.16 10.60 -1.46
CA SER A 368 11.26 10.44 -0.51
C SER A 368 10.71 10.47 0.92
N MET A 369 11.46 9.97 1.88
CA MET A 369 11.07 9.99 3.29
C MET A 369 12.17 10.52 4.18
N LYS A 370 11.77 11.32 5.19
CA LYS A 370 12.67 11.78 6.25
C LYS A 370 11.98 11.75 7.62
N LEU A 371 12.64 11.14 8.58
CA LEU A 371 12.25 11.16 9.99
C LEU A 371 13.10 12.16 10.78
N ASN A 372 12.43 12.98 11.58
CA ASN A 372 13.05 13.92 12.53
C ASN A 372 12.40 13.70 13.90
N GLY A 373 12.84 12.68 14.64
CA GLY A 373 12.27 12.34 15.94
C GLY A 373 12.31 10.85 16.20
N ALA A 374 11.65 10.40 17.27
CA ALA A 374 11.50 9.01 17.63
C ALA A 374 10.17 8.46 17.09
N PHE A 375 10.25 7.61 16.09
CA PHE A 375 9.10 6.99 15.43
C PHE A 375 9.31 5.50 15.26
N ASN A 376 8.22 4.75 15.34
CA ASN A 376 8.16 3.36 14.90
C ASN A 376 7.17 3.23 13.76
N ILE A 377 7.46 2.34 12.81
CA ILE A 377 6.56 2.00 11.72
C ILE A 377 6.15 0.54 11.87
N HIS A 378 4.84 0.30 11.91
CA HIS A 378 4.25 -1.02 12.05
C HIS A 378 3.45 -1.32 10.79
N TYR A 379 4.02 -2.13 9.91
CA TYR A 379 3.42 -2.46 8.62
C TYR A 379 2.31 -3.49 8.77
N ASP A 380 1.12 -3.16 8.32
CA ASP A 380 0.03 -4.13 8.22
C ASP A 380 0.14 -4.94 6.91
N GLN A 381 0.48 -6.21 7.01
CA GLN A 381 0.62 -7.11 5.84
C GLN A 381 -0.71 -7.37 5.12
N ASN A 382 -1.85 -7.14 5.78
CA ASN A 382 -3.15 -7.22 5.14
C ASN A 382 -3.30 -6.22 3.99
N LEU A 383 -2.57 -5.10 4.01
CA LEU A 383 -2.54 -4.10 2.95
C LEU A 383 -2.07 -4.64 1.59
N GLN A 384 -1.31 -5.74 1.59
CA GLN A 384 -0.92 -6.41 0.34
C GLN A 384 -2.06 -7.18 -0.33
N ARG A 385 -3.11 -7.53 0.42
CA ARG A 385 -4.17 -8.44 -0.04
C ARG A 385 -5.36 -7.73 -0.65
N GLY A 386 -5.56 -6.46 -0.33
CA GLY A 386 -6.70 -5.69 -0.77
C GLY A 386 -6.48 -4.93 -2.08
N PRO A 387 -7.47 -4.82 -2.98
CA PRO A 387 -7.45 -3.83 -4.02
C PRO A 387 -7.67 -2.46 -3.37
N MET A 388 -6.60 -1.74 -3.10
CA MET A 388 -6.70 -0.33 -2.74
C MET A 388 -6.81 0.49 -4.02
N ARG A 389 -8.01 0.65 -4.52
CA ARG A 389 -8.34 1.48 -5.68
C ARG A 389 -9.48 2.44 -5.32
#